data_2142d34e080b538cb9e7b1053ea0db4a
#
_entry.id   2142d34e080b538cb9e7b1053ea0db4a
#
_cell.length_a   1.000
_cell.length_b   1.000
_cell.length_c   1.000
_cell.angle_alpha   90.00
_cell.angle_beta   90.00
_cell.angle_gamma   90.00
#
_symmetry.space_group_name_H-M   'P 1'
#
loop_
_entity.id
_entity.type
_entity.pdbx_description
1 polymer ?
#
loop_
_entity_poly.entity_id
_entity_poly.type
_entity_poly.pdbx_seq_one_letter_code
_entity_poly.pdbx_strand_id
1 'polypeptide(L)'
;MRYFKEQGVEIKIISGDNPSTVSNILKQLYFEGYDRYIEGKDLPNDYEELISVVQDKTIFGRMTPVQKQMVIKALKENNTVSMIGDGVNDILALKEADCGIALGSGVSAARSVSDVVLKTDDFSVLPSIVNEGRRVVNNIERVSSMYLIKTTYSFLLCLLSIGLSHEYPFYPIQLSLISAICVGIPSFFLALEPNYNKVGKNFILNVFRNAVPNGATVVLNIFIVIMFCTIFNKNFESYRLIVVCLTGFITLRLLYTICKPLNLWRKILLLFCTISFFELLILLPDLFLVTKFDIVSIVFITLLGFFDTYIIDFLTDMFDKIVVKIKEVKDEKRKE
;
A
#
# COMPACT_ATOMS: atom_id res chain seq x y z
N MET A 1 19.83 -4.76 -17.80
CA MET A 1 20.74 -4.41 -16.71
C MET A 1 20.69 -2.91 -16.36
N ARG A 2 20.85 -1.97 -17.33
CA ARG A 2 20.83 -0.52 -17.07
C ARG A 2 19.59 -0.04 -16.30
N TYR A 3 18.40 -0.48 -16.69
CA TYR A 3 17.14 -0.15 -15.99
C TYR A 3 17.19 -0.45 -14.48
N PHE A 4 17.64 -1.65 -14.09
CA PHE A 4 17.71 -2.08 -12.70
C PHE A 4 18.71 -1.27 -11.90
N LYS A 5 19.87 -0.96 -12.50
CA LYS A 5 20.88 -0.10 -11.89
C LYS A 5 20.32 1.32 -11.61
N GLU A 6 19.59 1.91 -12.57
CA GLU A 6 18.91 3.20 -12.41
C GLU A 6 17.81 3.16 -11.32
N GLN A 7 17.26 1.96 -11.04
CA GLN A 7 16.32 1.73 -9.94
C GLN A 7 17.00 1.51 -8.58
N GLY A 8 18.33 1.47 -8.53
CA GLY A 8 19.10 1.19 -7.31
C GLY A 8 19.13 -0.30 -6.95
N VAL A 9 18.93 -1.19 -7.92
CA VAL A 9 19.04 -2.64 -7.73
C VAL A 9 20.49 -3.05 -8.02
N GLU A 10 21.11 -3.75 -7.06
CA GLU A 10 22.40 -4.40 -7.25
C GLU A 10 22.18 -5.74 -7.94
N ILE A 11 22.98 -5.99 -9.00
CA ILE A 11 22.91 -7.23 -9.75
C ILE A 11 24.13 -8.08 -9.39
N LYS A 12 23.87 -9.31 -8.95
CA LYS A 12 24.88 -10.32 -8.67
C LYS A 12 24.69 -11.53 -9.58
N ILE A 13 25.78 -12.23 -9.89
CA ILE A 13 25.76 -13.37 -10.80
C ILE A 13 26.24 -14.59 -10.04
N ILE A 14 25.41 -15.63 -10.01
CA ILE A 14 25.70 -16.90 -9.35
C ILE A 14 25.70 -18.01 -10.43
N SER A 15 26.83 -18.66 -10.67
CA SER A 15 26.97 -19.67 -11.70
C SER A 15 27.69 -20.92 -11.19
N GLY A 16 27.45 -22.04 -11.86
CA GLY A 16 28.26 -23.26 -11.75
C GLY A 16 29.58 -23.17 -12.52
N ASP A 17 29.71 -22.18 -13.41
CA ASP A 17 30.88 -22.00 -14.27
C ASP A 17 32.06 -21.37 -13.53
N ASN A 18 33.24 -21.42 -14.20
CA ASN A 18 34.43 -20.77 -13.68
C ASN A 18 34.22 -19.24 -13.58
N PRO A 19 34.45 -18.61 -12.41
CA PRO A 19 34.23 -17.19 -12.22
C PRO A 19 35.07 -16.30 -13.14
N SER A 20 36.28 -16.72 -13.54
CA SER A 20 37.11 -15.98 -14.48
C SER A 20 36.48 -15.92 -15.89
N THR A 21 35.80 -16.98 -16.31
CA THR A 21 35.06 -16.99 -17.58
C THR A 21 33.91 -16.01 -17.54
N VAL A 22 33.11 -16.03 -16.46
CA VAL A 22 32.00 -15.11 -16.25
C VAL A 22 32.50 -13.67 -16.18
N SER A 23 33.59 -13.41 -15.44
CA SER A 23 34.23 -12.10 -15.33
C SER A 23 34.64 -11.54 -16.70
N ASN A 24 35.27 -12.37 -17.57
CA ASN A 24 35.68 -11.95 -18.91
C ASN A 24 34.50 -11.57 -19.79
N ILE A 25 33.39 -12.33 -19.72
CA ILE A 25 32.15 -11.99 -20.45
C ILE A 25 31.59 -10.65 -19.95
N LEU A 26 31.52 -10.46 -18.64
CA LEU A 26 31.02 -9.22 -18.04
C LEU A 26 31.90 -8.01 -18.34
N LYS A 27 33.20 -8.20 -18.41
CA LYS A 27 34.15 -7.17 -18.84
C LYS A 27 33.85 -6.68 -20.26
N GLN A 28 33.56 -7.60 -21.18
CA GLN A 28 33.17 -7.26 -22.56
C GLN A 28 31.85 -6.49 -22.63
N LEU A 29 30.94 -6.73 -21.67
CA LEU A 29 29.68 -6.04 -21.53
C LEU A 29 29.77 -4.72 -20.72
N TYR A 30 30.96 -4.29 -20.36
CA TYR A 30 31.21 -3.10 -19.52
C TYR A 30 30.42 -3.13 -18.19
N PHE A 31 30.27 -4.34 -17.62
CA PHE A 31 29.56 -4.49 -16.36
C PHE A 31 30.45 -4.12 -15.18
N GLU A 32 30.01 -3.21 -14.31
CA GLU A 32 30.76 -2.80 -13.12
C GLU A 32 30.86 -3.93 -12.10
N GLY A 33 32.05 -4.13 -11.51
CA GLY A 33 32.30 -5.19 -10.53
C GLY A 33 32.60 -6.55 -11.17
N TYR A 34 32.93 -6.59 -12.49
CA TYR A 34 33.34 -7.80 -13.16
C TYR A 34 34.58 -8.47 -12.56
N ASP A 35 35.40 -7.71 -11.83
CA ASP A 35 36.63 -8.12 -11.15
C ASP A 35 36.39 -8.63 -9.73
N ARG A 36 35.20 -8.39 -9.16
CA ARG A 36 34.83 -8.80 -7.79
C ARG A 36 34.19 -10.18 -7.81
N TYR A 37 34.99 -11.23 -7.89
CA TYR A 37 34.50 -12.60 -7.94
C TYR A 37 35.05 -13.47 -6.81
N ILE A 38 34.37 -14.61 -6.54
CA ILE A 38 34.77 -15.66 -5.60
C ILE A 38 34.36 -17.03 -6.12
N GLU A 39 35.14 -18.08 -5.83
CA GLU A 39 34.76 -19.47 -6.08
C GLU A 39 34.05 -20.09 -4.88
N GLY A 40 33.19 -21.09 -5.15
CA GLY A 40 32.45 -21.80 -4.11
C GLY A 40 33.35 -22.45 -3.04
N LYS A 41 34.55 -22.91 -3.39
CA LYS A 41 35.52 -23.49 -2.44
C LYS A 41 36.09 -22.46 -1.45
N ASP A 42 36.08 -21.17 -1.83
CA ASP A 42 36.67 -20.07 -1.06
C ASP A 42 35.62 -19.32 -0.24
N LEU A 43 34.36 -19.81 -0.24
CA LEU A 43 33.31 -19.23 0.61
C LEU A 43 33.60 -19.50 2.09
N PRO A 44 33.42 -18.51 2.98
CA PRO A 44 33.56 -18.70 4.42
C PRO A 44 32.58 -19.74 4.96
N ASN A 45 33.02 -20.52 5.95
CA ASN A 45 32.15 -21.42 6.71
C ASN A 45 31.36 -20.68 7.80
N ASP A 46 31.89 -19.58 8.28
CA ASP A 46 31.22 -18.72 9.23
C ASP A 46 30.15 -17.89 8.55
N TYR A 47 28.96 -17.86 9.15
CA TYR A 47 27.79 -17.21 8.52
C TYR A 47 27.91 -15.68 8.54
N GLU A 48 28.45 -15.08 9.59
CA GLU A 48 28.64 -13.63 9.70
C GLU A 48 29.69 -13.14 8.69
N GLU A 49 30.77 -13.91 8.51
CA GLU A 49 31.77 -13.62 7.48
C GLU A 49 31.18 -13.77 6.08
N LEU A 50 30.33 -14.78 5.85
CA LEU A 50 29.62 -14.99 4.58
C LEU A 50 28.74 -13.77 4.23
N ILE A 51 28.00 -13.22 5.20
CA ILE A 51 27.18 -12.00 4.99
C ILE A 51 28.04 -10.85 4.47
N SER A 52 29.21 -10.65 5.04
CA SER A 52 30.14 -9.60 4.60
C SER A 52 30.66 -9.85 3.18
N VAL A 53 31.07 -11.09 2.88
CA VAL A 53 31.59 -11.49 1.57
C VAL A 53 30.54 -11.35 0.47
N VAL A 54 29.29 -11.77 0.72
CA VAL A 54 28.23 -11.69 -0.31
C VAL A 54 27.84 -10.25 -0.63
N GLN A 55 28.08 -9.31 0.27
CA GLN A 55 27.85 -7.89 -0.01
C GLN A 55 28.95 -7.32 -0.90
N ASP A 56 30.24 -7.69 -0.69
CA ASP A 56 31.37 -7.18 -1.48
C ASP A 56 31.45 -7.79 -2.88
N LYS A 57 31.19 -9.08 -3.00
CA LYS A 57 31.39 -9.81 -4.27
C LYS A 57 30.20 -9.64 -5.22
N THR A 58 30.50 -9.60 -6.53
CA THR A 58 29.52 -9.47 -7.62
C THR A 58 29.28 -10.80 -8.34
N ILE A 59 30.33 -11.65 -8.45
CA ILE A 59 30.29 -12.91 -9.17
C ILE A 59 30.64 -14.06 -8.22
N PHE A 60 29.79 -15.08 -8.21
CA PHE A 60 29.93 -16.31 -7.46
C PHE A 60 30.02 -17.48 -8.45
N GLY A 61 31.22 -18.02 -8.65
CA GLY A 61 31.49 -19.07 -9.61
C GLY A 61 31.68 -20.44 -8.98
N ARG A 62 31.52 -21.52 -9.76
CA ARG A 62 31.62 -22.93 -9.32
C ARG A 62 30.77 -23.25 -8.08
N MET A 63 29.58 -22.67 -8.03
CA MET A 63 28.66 -22.85 -6.90
C MET A 63 27.87 -24.14 -7.01
N THR A 64 27.83 -24.90 -5.93
CA THR A 64 26.88 -26.02 -5.75
C THR A 64 25.46 -25.48 -5.46
N PRO A 65 24.39 -26.28 -5.68
CA PRO A 65 23.03 -25.86 -5.37
C PRO A 65 22.84 -25.37 -3.91
N VAL A 66 23.49 -26.02 -2.95
CA VAL A 66 23.42 -25.64 -1.53
C VAL A 66 24.15 -24.30 -1.28
N GLN A 67 25.32 -24.09 -1.92
CA GLN A 67 26.03 -22.82 -1.81
C GLN A 67 25.24 -21.66 -2.44
N LYS A 68 24.56 -21.89 -3.58
CA LYS A 68 23.66 -20.91 -4.18
C LYS A 68 22.55 -20.49 -3.18
N GLN A 69 21.94 -21.46 -2.51
CA GLN A 69 20.95 -21.18 -1.46
C GLN A 69 21.54 -20.37 -0.30
N MET A 70 22.74 -20.74 0.18
CA MET A 70 23.41 -20.03 1.27
C MET A 70 23.72 -18.58 0.92
N VAL A 71 24.20 -18.32 -0.30
CA VAL A 71 24.44 -16.94 -0.81
C VAL A 71 23.14 -16.14 -0.85
N ILE A 72 22.06 -16.70 -1.37
CA ILE A 72 20.75 -16.00 -1.37
C ILE A 72 20.28 -15.72 0.05
N LYS A 73 20.38 -16.70 0.97
CA LYS A 73 20.01 -16.53 2.37
C LYS A 73 20.81 -15.41 3.05
N ALA A 74 22.14 -15.38 2.85
CA ALA A 74 22.98 -14.33 3.41
C ALA A 74 22.69 -12.93 2.81
N LEU A 75 22.34 -12.84 1.53
CA LEU A 75 21.92 -11.59 0.90
C LEU A 75 20.60 -11.05 1.47
N LYS A 76 19.68 -11.94 1.87
CA LYS A 76 18.37 -11.60 2.44
C LYS A 76 18.43 -10.95 3.81
N GLU A 77 19.51 -11.12 4.57
CA GLU A 77 19.63 -10.50 5.90
C GLU A 77 19.47 -8.95 5.83
N ASN A 78 19.97 -8.33 4.76
CA ASN A 78 19.95 -6.88 4.63
C ASN A 78 19.20 -6.36 3.40
N ASN A 79 18.69 -7.26 2.53
CA ASN A 79 18.10 -6.90 1.25
C ASN A 79 16.85 -7.73 0.94
N THR A 80 16.01 -7.21 0.06
CA THR A 80 15.00 -8.02 -0.63
C THR A 80 15.63 -8.59 -1.89
N VAL A 81 15.62 -9.90 -2.04
CA VAL A 81 16.37 -10.63 -3.07
C VAL A 81 15.43 -11.30 -4.07
N SER A 82 15.64 -11.02 -5.37
CA SER A 82 15.04 -11.80 -6.45
C SER A 82 16.09 -12.69 -7.09
N MET A 83 15.77 -13.97 -7.30
CA MET A 83 16.61 -14.95 -7.98
C MET A 83 16.00 -15.32 -9.31
N ILE A 84 16.83 -15.35 -10.37
CA ILE A 84 16.42 -15.82 -11.69
C ILE A 84 17.23 -17.07 -12.03
N GLY A 85 16.56 -18.15 -12.44
CA GLY A 85 17.21 -19.42 -12.77
C GLY A 85 16.33 -20.31 -13.65
N ASP A 86 16.93 -21.30 -14.29
CA ASP A 86 16.27 -22.20 -15.24
C ASP A 86 16.51 -23.69 -14.94
N GLY A 87 17.55 -24.00 -14.19
CA GLY A 87 18.05 -25.35 -13.95
C GLY A 87 17.60 -25.98 -12.65
N VAL A 88 17.78 -27.30 -12.56
CA VAL A 88 17.60 -28.09 -11.33
C VAL A 88 18.49 -27.56 -10.19
N ASN A 89 19.68 -27.09 -10.56
CA ASN A 89 20.67 -26.55 -9.62
C ASN A 89 20.27 -25.22 -8.97
N ASP A 90 19.24 -24.56 -9.50
CA ASP A 90 18.75 -23.26 -9.02
C ASP A 90 17.53 -23.38 -8.12
N ILE A 91 16.91 -24.56 -8.02
CA ILE A 91 15.66 -24.81 -7.30
C ILE A 91 15.74 -24.34 -5.84
N LEU A 92 16.83 -24.68 -5.14
CA LEU A 92 17.00 -24.29 -3.73
C LEU A 92 17.15 -22.78 -3.59
N ALA A 93 17.90 -22.14 -4.48
CA ALA A 93 18.09 -20.69 -4.49
C ALA A 93 16.81 -19.93 -4.90
N LEU A 94 16.06 -20.44 -5.89
CA LEU A 94 14.77 -19.90 -6.30
C LEU A 94 13.75 -19.92 -5.15
N LYS A 95 13.68 -21.02 -4.43
CA LYS A 95 12.78 -21.18 -3.28
C LYS A 95 13.19 -20.32 -2.08
N GLU A 96 14.48 -20.06 -1.91
CA GLU A 96 15.02 -19.27 -0.81
C GLU A 96 14.79 -17.77 -1.04
N ALA A 97 14.81 -17.29 -2.28
CA ALA A 97 14.65 -15.89 -2.64
C ALA A 97 13.28 -15.33 -2.18
N ASP A 98 13.18 -14.00 -2.04
CA ASP A 98 11.89 -13.33 -1.78
C ASP A 98 11.01 -13.29 -3.03
N CYS A 99 11.62 -13.41 -4.22
CA CYS A 99 10.93 -13.57 -5.50
C CYS A 99 11.77 -14.47 -6.42
N GLY A 100 11.35 -15.70 -6.60
CA GLY A 100 11.93 -16.65 -7.54
C GLY A 100 11.34 -16.46 -8.93
N ILE A 101 12.19 -16.33 -9.96
CA ILE A 101 11.80 -16.16 -11.37
C ILE A 101 12.39 -17.30 -12.19
N ALA A 102 11.56 -18.13 -12.79
CA ALA A 102 12.01 -19.19 -13.71
C ALA A 102 11.85 -18.77 -15.17
N LEU A 103 12.74 -19.31 -16.03
CA LEU A 103 12.57 -19.22 -17.48
C LEU A 103 11.53 -20.25 -17.96
N GLY A 104 10.80 -19.94 -19.03
CA GLY A 104 9.78 -20.80 -19.60
C GLY A 104 10.34 -22.10 -20.17
N SER A 105 11.55 -22.05 -20.77
CA SER A 105 12.33 -23.20 -21.22
C SER A 105 12.96 -24.01 -20.09
N GLY A 106 13.00 -23.45 -18.88
CA GLY A 106 13.58 -24.11 -17.71
C GLY A 106 12.85 -25.39 -17.31
N VAL A 107 13.48 -26.17 -16.45
CA VAL A 107 12.93 -27.45 -15.97
C VAL A 107 11.60 -27.23 -15.22
N SER A 108 10.68 -28.20 -15.34
CA SER A 108 9.35 -28.10 -14.70
C SER A 108 9.42 -27.88 -13.19
N ALA A 109 10.41 -28.49 -12.53
CA ALA A 109 10.63 -28.33 -11.09
C ALA A 109 11.00 -26.88 -10.72
N ALA A 110 11.87 -26.19 -11.49
CA ALA A 110 12.19 -24.79 -11.27
C ALA A 110 10.96 -23.90 -11.46
N ARG A 111 10.17 -24.12 -12.51
CA ARG A 111 8.90 -23.40 -12.74
C ARG A 111 7.88 -23.60 -11.62
N SER A 112 7.83 -24.79 -11.02
CA SER A 112 6.86 -25.11 -9.96
C SER A 112 7.18 -24.45 -8.61
N VAL A 113 8.43 -24.08 -8.36
CA VAL A 113 8.86 -23.46 -7.11
C VAL A 113 9.00 -21.94 -7.21
N SER A 114 8.92 -21.39 -8.42
CA SER A 114 9.10 -19.96 -8.69
C SER A 114 7.80 -19.20 -8.61
N ASP A 115 7.87 -17.94 -8.16
CA ASP A 115 6.74 -17.03 -8.06
C ASP A 115 6.31 -16.47 -9.41
N VAL A 116 7.29 -16.35 -10.35
CA VAL A 116 7.09 -15.82 -11.70
C VAL A 116 7.75 -16.74 -12.72
N VAL A 117 7.07 -16.94 -13.86
CA VAL A 117 7.63 -17.70 -15.00
C VAL A 117 7.65 -16.82 -16.25
N LEU A 118 8.84 -16.60 -16.82
CA LEU A 118 9.03 -15.86 -18.08
C LEU A 118 8.78 -16.77 -19.27
N LYS A 119 7.58 -16.76 -19.81
CA LYS A 119 7.17 -17.68 -20.90
C LYS A 119 8.04 -17.60 -22.17
N THR A 120 8.57 -16.42 -22.47
CA THR A 120 9.34 -16.15 -23.70
C THR A 120 10.85 -16.19 -23.49
N ASP A 121 11.33 -16.47 -22.26
CA ASP A 121 12.75 -16.43 -21.88
C ASP A 121 13.44 -15.07 -22.15
N ASP A 122 12.63 -14.04 -22.34
CA ASP A 122 13.10 -12.70 -22.66
C ASP A 122 13.19 -11.84 -21.38
N PHE A 123 14.41 -11.54 -20.97
CA PHE A 123 14.69 -10.65 -19.83
C PHE A 123 14.23 -9.21 -20.06
N SER A 124 13.95 -8.80 -21.29
CA SER A 124 13.48 -7.45 -21.60
C SER A 124 12.09 -7.16 -21.04
N VAL A 125 11.32 -8.18 -20.68
CA VAL A 125 9.99 -8.06 -20.07
C VAL A 125 10.04 -7.75 -18.57
N LEU A 126 11.17 -7.96 -17.89
CA LEU A 126 11.31 -7.74 -16.43
C LEU A 126 10.96 -6.30 -16.00
N PRO A 127 11.37 -5.24 -16.71
CA PRO A 127 10.94 -3.87 -16.38
C PRO A 127 9.42 -3.70 -16.40
N SER A 128 8.73 -4.36 -17.32
CA SER A 128 7.26 -4.32 -17.43
C SER A 128 6.61 -5.05 -16.25
N ILE A 129 7.17 -6.17 -15.81
CA ILE A 129 6.71 -6.91 -14.62
C ILE A 129 6.85 -6.05 -13.36
N VAL A 130 8.00 -5.39 -13.18
CA VAL A 130 8.22 -4.48 -12.06
C VAL A 130 7.22 -3.31 -12.08
N ASN A 131 6.97 -2.73 -13.24
CA ASN A 131 6.02 -1.64 -13.39
C ASN A 131 4.59 -2.11 -13.08
N GLU A 132 4.20 -3.30 -13.53
CA GLU A 132 2.90 -3.89 -13.21
C GLU A 132 2.76 -4.16 -11.70
N GLY A 133 3.79 -4.71 -11.06
CA GLY A 133 3.82 -4.87 -9.61
C GLY A 133 3.65 -3.55 -8.87
N ARG A 134 4.34 -2.50 -9.31
CA ARG A 134 4.18 -1.15 -8.75
C ARG A 134 2.76 -0.60 -8.92
N ARG A 135 2.18 -0.78 -10.11
CA ARG A 135 0.80 -0.39 -10.39
C ARG A 135 -0.17 -1.06 -9.42
N VAL A 136 -0.04 -2.37 -9.27
CA VAL A 136 -0.92 -3.15 -8.38
C VAL A 136 -0.78 -2.69 -6.94
N VAL A 137 0.44 -2.61 -6.40
CA VAL A 137 0.67 -2.23 -4.99
C VAL A 137 0.20 -0.81 -4.70
N ASN A 138 0.54 0.16 -5.56
CA ASN A 138 0.12 1.56 -5.40
C ASN A 138 -1.41 1.71 -5.47
N ASN A 139 -2.07 0.97 -6.36
CA ASN A 139 -3.52 1.02 -6.49
C ASN A 139 -4.22 0.33 -5.31
N ILE A 140 -3.69 -0.79 -4.83
CA ILE A 140 -4.19 -1.45 -3.61
C ILE A 140 -4.04 -0.52 -2.39
N GLU A 141 -2.94 0.21 -2.24
CA GLU A 141 -2.75 1.16 -1.14
C GLU A 141 -3.84 2.24 -1.14
N ARG A 142 -4.14 2.82 -2.30
CA ARG A 142 -5.19 3.82 -2.47
C ARG A 142 -6.57 3.26 -2.13
N VAL A 143 -6.91 2.14 -2.73
CA VAL A 143 -8.21 1.48 -2.56
C VAL A 143 -8.40 1.04 -1.10
N SER A 144 -7.38 0.44 -0.49
CA SER A 144 -7.42 0.01 0.91
C SER A 144 -7.64 1.18 1.86
N SER A 145 -7.03 2.35 1.63
CA SER A 145 -7.27 3.56 2.41
C SER A 145 -8.74 3.99 2.38
N MET A 146 -9.39 3.91 1.22
CA MET A 146 -10.79 4.28 1.05
C MET A 146 -11.77 3.28 1.70
N TYR A 147 -11.46 1.98 1.67
CA TYR A 147 -12.29 0.98 2.35
C TYR A 147 -12.08 0.98 3.86
N LEU A 148 -10.85 1.21 4.32
CA LEU A 148 -10.52 1.17 5.74
C LEU A 148 -11.15 2.33 6.53
N ILE A 149 -11.38 3.51 5.90
CA ILE A 149 -12.09 4.61 6.59
C ILE A 149 -13.46 4.15 7.06
N LYS A 150 -14.21 3.39 6.20
CA LYS A 150 -15.52 2.86 6.54
C LYS A 150 -15.47 1.91 7.74
N THR A 151 -14.51 0.98 7.71
CA THR A 151 -14.31 0.03 8.82
C THR A 151 -13.95 0.77 10.11
N THR A 152 -13.08 1.78 10.01
CA THR A 152 -12.64 2.59 11.16
C THR A 152 -13.81 3.31 11.82
N TYR A 153 -14.56 4.10 11.07
CA TYR A 153 -15.68 4.83 11.70
C TYR A 153 -16.79 3.89 12.14
N SER A 154 -17.09 2.82 11.41
CA SER A 154 -18.13 1.86 11.81
C SER A 154 -17.79 1.17 13.12
N PHE A 155 -16.52 0.74 13.29
CA PHE A 155 -16.05 0.15 14.53
C PHE A 155 -16.12 1.14 15.72
N LEU A 156 -15.62 2.36 15.53
CA LEU A 156 -15.65 3.39 16.57
C LEU A 156 -17.08 3.82 16.94
N LEU A 157 -17.98 3.91 15.94
CA LEU A 157 -19.39 4.21 16.19
C LEU A 157 -20.12 3.10 16.93
N CYS A 158 -19.80 1.85 16.67
CA CYS A 158 -20.32 0.73 17.44
C CYS A 158 -19.95 0.86 18.93
N LEU A 159 -18.68 1.18 19.22
CA LEU A 159 -18.23 1.42 20.59
C LEU A 159 -18.92 2.65 21.22
N LEU A 160 -19.08 3.73 20.47
CA LEU A 160 -19.77 4.93 20.92
C LEU A 160 -21.25 4.66 21.22
N SER A 161 -21.96 3.94 20.35
CA SER A 161 -23.37 3.60 20.54
C SER A 161 -23.60 2.74 21.78
N ILE A 162 -22.70 1.77 22.04
CA ILE A 162 -22.74 0.94 23.26
C ILE A 162 -22.48 1.83 24.50
N GLY A 163 -21.45 2.70 24.46
CA GLY A 163 -21.06 3.54 25.59
C GLY A 163 -22.10 4.61 25.98
N LEU A 164 -22.81 5.16 25.00
CA LEU A 164 -23.84 6.17 25.20
C LEU A 164 -25.26 5.60 25.30
N SER A 165 -25.44 4.28 25.15
CA SER A 165 -26.75 3.61 25.03
C SER A 165 -27.66 4.27 23.99
N HIS A 166 -27.03 4.69 22.87
CA HIS A 166 -27.69 5.39 21.76
C HIS A 166 -27.82 4.48 20.54
N GLU A 167 -28.90 4.65 19.78
CA GLU A 167 -29.06 3.92 18.51
C GLU A 167 -27.94 4.22 17.53
N TYR A 168 -27.64 3.26 16.64
CA TYR A 168 -26.63 3.44 15.60
C TYR A 168 -27.03 4.59 14.66
N PRO A 169 -26.13 5.56 14.39
CA PRO A 169 -26.51 6.84 13.78
C PRO A 169 -26.89 6.74 12.30
N PHE A 170 -26.61 5.64 11.63
CA PHE A 170 -26.93 5.45 10.21
C PHE A 170 -27.93 4.36 9.97
N TYR A 171 -28.79 4.57 8.97
CA TYR A 171 -29.51 3.49 8.32
C TYR A 171 -28.63 2.81 7.25
N PRO A 172 -28.83 1.49 6.99
CA PRO A 172 -28.03 0.76 6.00
C PRO A 172 -28.02 1.40 4.61
N ILE A 173 -29.14 1.99 4.17
CA ILE A 173 -29.25 2.65 2.87
C ILE A 173 -28.34 3.87 2.74
N GLN A 174 -28.13 4.63 3.82
CA GLN A 174 -27.25 5.79 3.86
C GLN A 174 -25.77 5.36 3.73
N LEU A 175 -25.40 4.29 4.43
CA LEU A 175 -24.07 3.69 4.29
C LEU A 175 -23.84 3.10 2.90
N SER A 176 -24.90 2.60 2.26
CA SER A 176 -24.84 2.10 0.88
C SER A 176 -24.57 3.24 -0.10
N LEU A 177 -25.23 4.40 0.07
CA LEU A 177 -24.96 5.60 -0.74
C LEU A 177 -23.50 6.05 -0.62
N ILE A 178 -23.01 6.24 0.61
CA ILE A 178 -21.61 6.64 0.86
C ILE A 178 -20.65 5.62 0.26
N SER A 179 -20.93 4.32 0.48
CA SER A 179 -20.07 3.24 -0.01
C SER A 179 -20.04 3.16 -1.53
N ALA A 180 -21.16 3.35 -2.21
CA ALA A 180 -21.23 3.27 -3.66
C ALA A 180 -20.55 4.49 -4.32
N ILE A 181 -20.96 5.70 -3.93
CA ILE A 181 -20.55 6.94 -4.63
C ILE A 181 -19.19 7.44 -4.15
N CYS A 182 -18.93 7.42 -2.84
CA CYS A 182 -17.70 8.02 -2.29
C CYS A 182 -16.54 7.03 -2.18
N VAL A 183 -16.80 5.70 -2.25
CA VAL A 183 -15.76 4.67 -2.12
C VAL A 183 -15.71 3.76 -3.34
N GLY A 184 -16.81 3.07 -3.70
CA GLY A 184 -16.82 2.00 -4.69
C GLY A 184 -16.50 2.50 -6.10
N ILE A 185 -17.25 3.47 -6.60
CA ILE A 185 -17.01 4.05 -7.93
C ILE A 185 -15.60 4.59 -8.07
N PRO A 186 -15.13 5.49 -7.19
CA PRO A 186 -13.78 6.02 -7.35
C PRO A 186 -12.69 4.96 -7.16
N SER A 187 -12.86 3.99 -6.26
CA SER A 187 -11.92 2.88 -6.08
C SER A 187 -11.76 2.05 -7.34
N PHE A 188 -12.87 1.74 -8.03
CA PHE A 188 -12.84 1.01 -9.29
C PHE A 188 -12.02 1.75 -10.35
N PHE A 189 -12.32 3.02 -10.58
CA PHE A 189 -11.60 3.80 -11.60
C PHE A 189 -10.13 4.05 -11.24
N LEU A 190 -9.81 4.29 -9.98
CA LEU A 190 -8.43 4.46 -9.52
C LEU A 190 -7.61 3.15 -9.61
N ALA A 191 -8.25 1.99 -9.45
CA ALA A 191 -7.60 0.70 -9.62
C ALA A 191 -7.19 0.40 -11.07
N LEU A 192 -7.87 0.98 -12.04
CA LEU A 192 -7.54 0.87 -13.47
C LEU A 192 -6.43 1.82 -13.90
N GLU A 193 -6.14 2.87 -13.12
CA GLU A 193 -5.17 3.88 -13.50
C GLU A 193 -3.73 3.35 -13.41
N PRO A 194 -2.87 3.57 -14.44
CA PRO A 194 -1.46 3.21 -14.36
C PRO A 194 -0.73 4.10 -13.33
N ASN A 195 -0.04 3.46 -12.39
CA ASN A 195 0.77 4.14 -11.37
C ASN A 195 2.07 3.37 -11.14
N TYR A 196 3.12 3.79 -11.82
CA TYR A 196 4.44 3.15 -11.83
C TYR A 196 5.44 3.79 -10.86
N ASN A 197 4.98 4.66 -9.96
CA ASN A 197 5.85 5.28 -8.95
C ASN A 197 6.48 4.22 -8.05
N LYS A 198 7.68 4.51 -7.53
CA LYS A 198 8.32 3.61 -6.57
C LYS A 198 7.40 3.40 -5.36
N VAL A 199 7.20 2.14 -5.00
CA VAL A 199 6.38 1.76 -3.84
C VAL A 199 7.07 2.21 -2.56
N GLY A 200 6.33 2.84 -1.67
CA GLY A 200 6.83 3.24 -0.34
C GLY A 200 7.06 2.02 0.56
N LYS A 201 8.05 2.12 1.45
CA LYS A 201 8.39 1.02 2.40
C LYS A 201 7.31 0.74 3.46
N ASN A 202 6.33 1.61 3.64
CA ASN A 202 5.40 1.59 4.77
C ASN A 202 3.93 1.50 4.31
N PHE A 203 3.63 0.56 3.40
CA PHE A 203 2.28 0.36 2.85
C PHE A 203 1.17 0.39 3.93
N ILE A 204 1.27 -0.47 4.94
CA ILE A 204 0.26 -0.58 6.01
C ILE A 204 0.12 0.74 6.77
N LEU A 205 1.24 1.38 7.13
CA LEU A 205 1.21 2.65 7.85
C LEU A 205 0.57 3.77 7.03
N ASN A 206 0.82 3.82 5.72
CA ASN A 206 0.20 4.81 4.82
C ASN A 206 -1.32 4.62 4.76
N VAL A 207 -1.78 3.36 4.67
CA VAL A 207 -3.21 3.04 4.66
C VAL A 207 -3.87 3.49 5.98
N PHE A 208 -3.28 3.17 7.14
CA PHE A 208 -3.81 3.58 8.44
C PHE A 208 -3.71 5.11 8.66
N ARG A 209 -2.63 5.73 8.23
CA ARG A 209 -2.44 7.19 8.26
C ARG A 209 -3.55 7.94 7.52
N ASN A 210 -4.01 7.40 6.42
CA ASN A 210 -5.10 7.97 5.65
C ASN A 210 -6.48 7.67 6.26
N ALA A 211 -6.69 6.45 6.76
CA ALA A 211 -8.01 5.99 7.18
C ALA A 211 -8.37 6.39 8.62
N VAL A 212 -7.44 6.27 9.57
CA VAL A 212 -7.75 6.44 11.01
C VAL A 212 -8.11 7.89 11.35
N PRO A 213 -7.35 8.93 10.97
CA PRO A 213 -7.71 10.31 11.26
C PRO A 213 -9.06 10.71 10.65
N ASN A 214 -9.30 10.33 9.39
CA ASN A 214 -10.55 10.62 8.71
C ASN A 214 -11.73 9.90 9.37
N GLY A 215 -11.59 8.61 9.70
CA GLY A 215 -12.62 7.84 10.40
C GLY A 215 -12.92 8.35 11.81
N ALA A 216 -11.90 8.78 12.55
CA ALA A 216 -12.07 9.39 13.87
C ALA A 216 -12.80 10.75 13.79
N THR A 217 -12.54 11.55 12.75
CA THR A 217 -13.25 12.82 12.54
C THR A 217 -14.73 12.58 12.23
N VAL A 218 -15.07 11.54 11.46
CA VAL A 218 -16.49 11.15 11.25
C VAL A 218 -17.18 10.90 12.61
N VAL A 219 -16.53 10.13 13.48
CA VAL A 219 -17.09 9.81 14.81
C VAL A 219 -17.23 11.04 15.68
N LEU A 220 -16.23 11.94 15.65
CA LEU A 220 -16.27 13.20 16.39
C LEU A 220 -17.45 14.08 15.94
N ASN A 221 -17.68 14.21 14.63
CA ASN A 221 -18.81 14.97 14.12
C ASN A 221 -20.14 14.38 14.57
N ILE A 222 -20.29 13.06 14.50
CA ILE A 222 -21.51 12.38 14.95
C ILE A 222 -21.72 12.59 16.45
N PHE A 223 -20.66 12.49 17.25
CA PHE A 223 -20.71 12.76 18.68
C PHE A 223 -21.17 14.21 18.96
N ILE A 224 -20.65 15.20 18.23
CA ILE A 224 -21.07 16.60 18.35
C ILE A 224 -22.56 16.76 18.04
N VAL A 225 -23.06 16.12 16.97
CA VAL A 225 -24.48 16.18 16.59
C VAL A 225 -25.34 15.51 17.66
N ILE A 226 -24.98 14.35 18.17
CA ILE A 226 -25.70 13.67 19.28
C ILE A 226 -25.75 14.56 20.52
N MET A 227 -24.61 15.11 20.93
CA MET A 227 -24.56 16.01 22.09
C MET A 227 -25.41 17.24 21.89
N PHE A 228 -25.40 17.85 20.70
CA PHE A 228 -26.30 18.98 20.41
C PHE A 228 -27.77 18.60 20.56
N CYS A 229 -28.17 17.44 19.96
CA CYS A 229 -29.55 16.97 20.09
C CYS A 229 -29.94 16.71 21.53
N THR A 230 -29.06 16.14 22.35
CA THR A 230 -29.30 15.88 23.77
C THR A 230 -29.43 17.15 24.57
N ILE A 231 -28.53 18.11 24.41
CA ILE A 231 -28.51 19.39 25.17
C ILE A 231 -29.76 20.23 24.84
N PHE A 232 -30.12 20.31 23.57
CA PHE A 232 -31.25 21.12 23.10
C PHE A 232 -32.58 20.35 23.01
N ASN A 233 -32.62 19.13 23.52
CA ASN A 233 -33.79 18.25 23.53
C ASN A 233 -34.42 18.10 22.12
N LYS A 234 -33.57 17.90 21.10
CA LYS A 234 -33.95 17.75 19.69
C LYS A 234 -33.99 16.29 19.29
N ASN A 235 -34.88 15.96 18.36
CA ASN A 235 -34.93 14.62 17.78
C ASN A 235 -33.73 14.43 16.84
N PHE A 236 -32.92 13.40 17.06
CA PHE A 236 -31.76 13.07 16.24
C PHE A 236 -32.13 12.77 14.77
N GLU A 237 -33.30 12.19 14.54
CA GLU A 237 -33.79 11.92 13.17
C GLU A 237 -33.80 13.18 12.29
N SER A 238 -34.15 14.34 12.86
CA SER A 238 -34.17 15.62 12.14
C SER A 238 -32.76 16.10 11.74
N TYR A 239 -31.70 15.57 12.36
CA TYR A 239 -30.30 15.96 12.13
C TYR A 239 -29.50 14.88 11.41
N ARG A 240 -30.10 13.73 11.05
CA ARG A 240 -29.45 12.62 10.38
C ARG A 240 -28.85 13.02 9.02
N LEU A 241 -29.47 13.94 8.31
CA LEU A 241 -28.93 14.54 7.08
C LEU A 241 -27.53 15.12 7.29
N ILE A 242 -27.31 15.84 8.40
CA ILE A 242 -26.02 16.46 8.73
C ILE A 242 -24.95 15.39 8.85
N VAL A 243 -25.25 14.31 9.57
CA VAL A 243 -24.33 13.18 9.79
C VAL A 243 -23.93 12.51 8.46
N VAL A 244 -24.91 12.28 7.58
CA VAL A 244 -24.69 11.68 6.25
C VAL A 244 -23.84 12.61 5.38
N CYS A 245 -24.16 13.90 5.33
CA CYS A 245 -23.43 14.90 4.53
C CYS A 245 -21.97 15.06 5.00
N LEU A 246 -21.73 15.16 6.32
CA LEU A 246 -20.37 15.30 6.86
C LEU A 246 -19.54 14.04 6.62
N THR A 247 -20.12 12.85 6.79
CA THR A 247 -19.44 11.58 6.49
C THR A 247 -19.08 11.47 5.01
N GLY A 248 -19.99 11.84 4.11
CA GLY A 248 -19.74 11.92 2.68
C GLY A 248 -18.63 12.94 2.35
N PHE A 249 -18.69 14.13 2.95
CA PHE A 249 -17.68 15.18 2.78
C PHE A 249 -16.27 14.70 3.19
N ILE A 250 -16.13 14.09 4.38
CA ILE A 250 -14.84 13.56 4.87
C ILE A 250 -14.33 12.47 3.93
N THR A 251 -15.20 11.57 3.45
CA THR A 251 -14.81 10.50 2.52
C THR A 251 -14.39 11.06 1.16
N LEU A 252 -15.06 12.10 0.65
CA LEU A 252 -14.68 12.79 -0.58
C LEU A 252 -13.38 13.60 -0.41
N ARG A 253 -13.14 14.18 0.77
CA ARG A 253 -11.86 14.81 1.11
C ARG A 253 -10.71 13.78 1.11
N LEU A 254 -10.92 12.59 1.66
CA LEU A 254 -9.95 11.51 1.56
C LEU A 254 -9.70 11.13 0.08
N LEU A 255 -10.75 11.00 -0.73
CA LEU A 255 -10.62 10.77 -2.17
C LEU A 255 -9.78 11.86 -2.84
N TYR A 256 -10.02 13.14 -2.52
CA TYR A 256 -9.21 14.26 -3.03
C TYR A 256 -7.73 14.11 -2.65
N THR A 257 -7.43 13.72 -1.42
CA THR A 257 -6.06 13.51 -0.94
C THR A 257 -5.36 12.37 -1.68
N ILE A 258 -6.05 11.25 -1.88
CA ILE A 258 -5.57 10.07 -2.61
C ILE A 258 -5.38 10.37 -4.11
N CYS A 259 -6.19 11.24 -4.68
CA CYS A 259 -6.10 11.65 -6.08
C CYS A 259 -4.93 12.59 -6.39
N LYS A 260 -4.20 13.10 -5.40
CA LYS A 260 -3.02 13.95 -5.67
C LYS A 260 -1.84 13.14 -6.27
N PRO A 261 -1.10 13.71 -7.23
CA PRO A 261 -1.35 14.96 -7.97
C PRO A 261 -2.57 14.85 -8.90
N LEU A 262 -3.37 15.91 -8.96
CA LEU A 262 -4.61 15.94 -9.72
C LEU A 262 -4.35 16.08 -11.23
N ASN A 263 -4.62 15.04 -11.99
CA ASN A 263 -4.76 15.11 -13.44
C ASN A 263 -6.22 15.41 -13.84
N LEU A 264 -6.46 15.66 -15.14
CA LEU A 264 -7.81 16.01 -15.62
C LEU A 264 -8.83 14.92 -15.30
N TRP A 265 -8.45 13.66 -15.50
CA TRP A 265 -9.31 12.50 -15.24
C TRP A 265 -9.72 12.41 -13.76
N ARG A 266 -8.77 12.56 -12.83
CA ARG A 266 -9.03 12.52 -11.39
C ARG A 266 -9.91 13.69 -10.93
N LYS A 267 -9.76 14.88 -11.56
CA LYS A 267 -10.64 16.03 -11.31
C LYS A 267 -12.09 15.72 -11.74
N ILE A 268 -12.27 15.12 -12.92
CA ILE A 268 -13.58 14.72 -13.43
C ILE A 268 -14.22 13.69 -12.50
N LEU A 269 -13.47 12.67 -12.10
CA LEU A 269 -13.94 11.63 -11.19
C LEU A 269 -14.38 12.23 -9.84
N LEU A 270 -13.55 13.09 -9.25
CA LEU A 270 -13.86 13.74 -7.98
C LEU A 270 -15.12 14.62 -8.09
N LEU A 271 -15.21 15.42 -9.15
CA LEU A 271 -16.37 16.28 -9.41
C LEU A 271 -17.64 15.44 -9.61
N PHE A 272 -17.57 14.37 -10.39
CA PHE A 272 -18.68 13.45 -10.60
C PHE A 272 -19.16 12.83 -9.28
N CYS A 273 -18.26 12.27 -8.48
CA CYS A 273 -18.63 11.67 -7.19
C CYS A 273 -19.24 12.71 -6.24
N THR A 274 -18.68 13.93 -6.21
CA THR A 274 -19.18 15.01 -5.34
C THR A 274 -20.56 15.45 -5.76
N ILE A 275 -20.78 15.74 -7.05
CA ILE A 275 -22.08 16.17 -7.56
C ILE A 275 -23.11 15.06 -7.35
N SER A 276 -22.82 13.83 -7.77
CA SER A 276 -23.75 12.71 -7.66
C SER A 276 -24.16 12.40 -6.21
N PHE A 277 -23.24 12.54 -5.26
CA PHE A 277 -23.54 12.32 -3.84
C PHE A 277 -24.57 13.33 -3.32
N PHE A 278 -24.34 14.63 -3.54
CA PHE A 278 -25.26 15.65 -3.05
C PHE A 278 -26.56 15.70 -3.86
N GLU A 279 -26.50 15.49 -5.19
CA GLU A 279 -27.66 15.43 -6.06
C GLU A 279 -28.65 14.33 -5.62
N LEU A 280 -28.15 13.13 -5.33
CA LEU A 280 -28.97 12.02 -4.85
C LEU A 280 -29.64 12.31 -3.51
N LEU A 281 -28.93 12.98 -2.58
CA LEU A 281 -29.53 13.39 -1.30
C LEU A 281 -30.59 14.48 -1.46
N ILE A 282 -30.44 15.37 -2.44
CA ILE A 282 -31.43 16.43 -2.72
C ILE A 282 -32.65 15.89 -3.46
N LEU A 283 -32.45 15.02 -4.46
CA LEU A 283 -33.53 14.52 -5.31
C LEU A 283 -34.32 13.36 -4.68
N LEU A 284 -33.66 12.55 -3.85
CA LEU A 284 -34.24 11.32 -3.29
C LEU A 284 -34.12 11.26 -1.75
N PRO A 285 -34.52 12.32 -1.00
CA PRO A 285 -34.36 12.33 0.45
C PRO A 285 -35.14 11.20 1.14
N ASP A 286 -36.34 10.89 0.64
CA ASP A 286 -37.21 9.83 1.20
C ASP A 286 -36.58 8.44 1.01
N LEU A 287 -35.89 8.19 -0.11
CA LEU A 287 -35.17 6.93 -0.35
C LEU A 287 -34.05 6.72 0.66
N PHE A 288 -33.31 7.77 0.97
CA PHE A 288 -32.21 7.71 1.91
C PHE A 288 -32.61 7.98 3.37
N LEU A 289 -33.89 8.12 3.64
CA LEU A 289 -34.44 8.36 4.98
C LEU A 289 -33.76 9.55 5.67
N VAL A 290 -33.62 10.66 4.93
CA VAL A 290 -33.07 11.92 5.45
C VAL A 290 -34.07 13.06 5.32
N THR A 291 -33.95 14.05 6.16
CA THR A 291 -34.78 15.28 6.07
C THR A 291 -34.33 16.13 4.87
N LYS A 292 -35.18 17.04 4.44
CA LYS A 292 -34.81 18.04 3.43
C LYS A 292 -33.81 19.04 4.02
N PHE A 293 -32.99 19.61 3.16
CA PHE A 293 -32.05 20.65 3.54
C PHE A 293 -32.81 21.89 4.09
N ASP A 294 -32.46 22.26 5.32
CA ASP A 294 -32.90 23.49 5.95
C ASP A 294 -31.70 24.38 6.31
N ILE A 295 -31.98 25.61 6.70
CA ILE A 295 -30.92 26.59 7.02
C ILE A 295 -30.01 26.09 8.16
N VAL A 296 -30.59 25.44 9.16
CA VAL A 296 -29.83 24.92 10.32
C VAL A 296 -28.86 23.82 9.88
N SER A 297 -29.35 22.86 9.09
CA SER A 297 -28.52 21.80 8.54
C SER A 297 -27.39 22.33 7.68
N ILE A 298 -27.66 23.31 6.81
CA ILE A 298 -26.64 23.93 5.95
C ILE A 298 -25.56 24.63 6.79
N VAL A 299 -25.95 25.38 7.82
CA VAL A 299 -25.00 26.04 8.73
C VAL A 299 -24.13 25.02 9.46
N PHE A 300 -24.72 23.95 10.01
CA PHE A 300 -23.97 22.89 10.69
C PHE A 300 -22.97 22.21 9.75
N ILE A 301 -23.43 21.78 8.55
CA ILE A 301 -22.58 21.11 7.56
C ILE A 301 -21.42 22.03 7.16
N THR A 302 -21.68 23.33 6.95
CA THR A 302 -20.66 24.29 6.55
C THR A 302 -19.64 24.54 7.66
N LEU A 303 -20.10 24.76 8.89
CA LEU A 303 -19.22 25.01 10.04
C LEU A 303 -18.35 23.79 10.36
N LEU A 304 -18.95 22.62 10.56
CA LEU A 304 -18.20 21.42 10.89
C LEU A 304 -17.30 21.00 9.72
N GLY A 305 -17.78 21.04 8.48
CA GLY A 305 -16.97 20.73 7.31
C GLY A 305 -15.77 21.66 7.14
N PHE A 306 -15.87 22.93 7.52
CA PHE A 306 -14.73 23.85 7.56
C PHE A 306 -13.68 23.42 8.59
N PHE A 307 -14.12 23.06 9.80
CA PHE A 307 -13.21 22.62 10.85
C PHE A 307 -12.64 21.21 10.61
N ASP A 308 -13.34 20.33 9.89
CA ASP A 308 -12.90 18.98 9.61
C ASP A 308 -11.51 18.92 8.99
N THR A 309 -11.17 19.88 8.12
CA THR A 309 -9.83 19.90 7.49
C THR A 309 -8.72 20.07 8.53
N TYR A 310 -8.92 20.97 9.48
CA TYR A 310 -7.96 21.22 10.57
C TYR A 310 -7.89 20.04 11.55
N ILE A 311 -9.04 19.46 11.87
CA ILE A 311 -9.14 18.31 12.78
C ILE A 311 -8.41 17.10 12.16
N ILE A 312 -8.63 16.81 10.88
CA ILE A 312 -7.99 15.70 10.21
C ILE A 312 -6.47 15.92 10.14
N ASP A 313 -6.01 17.12 9.81
CA ASP A 313 -4.58 17.44 9.76
C ASP A 313 -3.93 17.28 11.15
N PHE A 314 -4.58 17.79 12.20
CA PHE A 314 -4.14 17.61 13.59
C PHE A 314 -4.07 16.13 14.00
N LEU A 315 -5.11 15.34 13.71
CA LEU A 315 -5.12 13.91 14.02
C LEU A 315 -4.09 13.13 13.21
N THR A 316 -3.81 13.56 11.98
CA THR A 316 -2.75 12.96 11.14
C THR A 316 -1.37 13.22 11.73
N ASP A 317 -1.09 14.46 12.17
CA ASP A 317 0.16 14.81 12.84
C ASP A 317 0.33 14.05 14.17
N MET A 318 -0.75 13.89 14.92
CA MET A 318 -0.74 13.09 16.14
C MET A 318 -0.44 11.61 15.84
N PHE A 319 -1.06 11.04 14.80
CA PHE A 319 -0.80 9.68 14.35
C PHE A 319 0.68 9.50 13.96
N ASP A 320 1.24 10.42 13.18
CA ASP A 320 2.64 10.39 12.76
C ASP A 320 3.60 10.41 13.97
N LYS A 321 3.34 11.25 14.98
CA LYS A 321 4.12 11.30 16.23
C LYS A 321 4.07 9.99 17.02
N ILE A 322 2.89 9.37 17.10
CA ILE A 322 2.71 8.07 17.77
C ILE A 322 3.53 6.99 17.06
N VAL A 323 3.47 6.95 15.72
CA VAL A 323 4.22 5.98 14.90
C VAL A 323 5.72 6.13 15.09
N VAL A 324 6.24 7.36 15.11
CA VAL A 324 7.67 7.64 15.35
C VAL A 324 8.08 7.11 16.73
N LYS A 325 7.32 7.44 17.79
CA LYS A 325 7.61 6.98 19.14
C LYS A 325 7.60 5.44 19.28
N ILE A 326 6.65 4.76 18.61
CA ILE A 326 6.60 3.28 18.61
C ILE A 326 7.86 2.70 17.94
N LYS A 327 8.35 3.32 16.85
CA LYS A 327 9.56 2.86 16.18
C LYS A 327 10.80 3.04 17.07
N GLU A 328 10.94 4.19 17.74
CA GLU A 328 12.05 4.46 18.67
C GLU A 328 12.10 3.41 19.78
N VAL A 329 10.97 3.13 20.45
CA VAL A 329 10.89 2.10 21.50
C VAL A 329 11.22 0.70 20.97
N LYS A 330 10.86 0.39 19.71
CA LYS A 330 11.18 -0.91 19.11
C LYS A 330 12.65 -1.04 18.77
N ASP A 331 13.29 0.04 18.35
CA ASP A 331 14.72 0.07 18.02
C ASP A 331 15.59 0.03 19.29
N GLU A 332 15.15 0.65 20.39
CA GLU A 332 15.77 0.52 21.71
C GLU A 332 15.76 -0.93 22.20
N LYS A 333 14.60 -1.61 22.15
CA LYS A 333 14.47 -3.03 22.55
C LYS A 333 15.23 -4.03 21.67
N ARG A 334 15.68 -3.61 20.49
CA ARG A 334 16.52 -4.46 19.63
C ARG A 334 18.01 -4.30 19.92
N LYS A 335 18.38 -3.24 20.64
CA LYS A 335 19.76 -2.96 21.04
C LYS A 335 20.10 -3.51 22.45
N GLU A 336 19.06 -3.84 23.24
CA GLU A 336 19.15 -4.64 24.48
C GLU A 336 19.12 -6.15 24.16
#